data_2a428da7262ce840cbf38b33ffded0d9
#
_entry.id   2a428da7262ce840cbf38b33ffded0d9
#
_cell.length_a   1.000
_cell.length_b   1.000
_cell.length_c   1.000
_cell.angle_alpha   90.00
_cell.angle_beta   90.00
_cell.angle_gamma   90.00
#
_symmetry.space_group_name_H-M   'P 1'
#
loop_
_entity.id
_entity.type
_entity.pdbx_description
1 polymer ?
#
loop_
_entity_poly.entity_id
_entity_poly.type
_entity_poly.pdbx_seq_one_letter_code
_entity_poly.pdbx_strand_id
1 'polypeptide(L)'
;MIIWLASYPKSGNTWLRMFLKSYFLKPGEKFGLENSRLDNFKSQGFPDQEMLDHLKVDYNKFEEIVKNWEAMQDYINLNNITNYIKTHNAMVTVGSYKFTTLRNTKGGIYIVRDPRDVLVS
;
A
#
# COMPACT_ATOMS: atom_id res chain seq x y z
N MET A 1 4.14 -11.02 2.79
CA MET A 1 5.05 -10.23 1.91
C MET A 1 4.26 -9.17 1.16
N ILE A 2 4.80 -7.98 0.97
CA ILE A 2 4.11 -6.84 0.35
C ILE A 2 4.44 -6.73 -1.14
N ILE A 3 3.43 -6.47 -1.96
CA ILE A 3 3.55 -5.93 -3.31
C ILE A 3 3.03 -4.50 -3.27
N TRP A 4 3.91 -3.56 -3.52
CA TRP A 4 3.58 -2.14 -3.51
C TRP A 4 2.84 -1.74 -4.78
N LEU A 5 1.71 -1.07 -4.64
CA LEU A 5 1.00 -0.39 -5.73
C LEU A 5 1.32 1.10 -5.63
N ALA A 6 2.45 1.47 -6.21
CA ALA A 6 3.02 2.80 -6.09
C ALA A 6 2.55 3.71 -7.23
N SER A 7 2.20 4.94 -6.90
CA SER A 7 1.84 5.94 -7.90
C SER A 7 1.93 7.36 -7.32
N TYR A 8 2.09 8.34 -8.20
CA TYR A 8 1.71 9.69 -7.84
C TYR A 8 0.18 9.78 -7.63
N PRO A 9 -0.34 10.66 -6.75
CA PRO A 9 -1.77 10.87 -6.60
C PRO A 9 -2.46 11.10 -7.96
N LYS A 10 -3.69 10.61 -8.11
CA LYS A 10 -4.50 10.74 -9.35
C LYS A 10 -3.95 10.02 -10.60
N SER A 11 -2.96 9.16 -10.47
CA SER A 11 -2.38 8.41 -11.60
C SER A 11 -3.08 7.09 -11.93
N GLY A 12 -4.21 6.74 -11.28
CA GLY A 12 -4.99 5.54 -11.60
C GLY A 12 -4.81 4.38 -10.61
N ASN A 13 -4.24 4.60 -9.42
CA ASN A 13 -4.04 3.56 -8.41
C ASN A 13 -5.35 2.84 -8.02
N THR A 14 -6.45 3.57 -7.89
CA THR A 14 -7.76 2.99 -7.59
C THR A 14 -8.22 2.05 -8.70
N TRP A 15 -8.06 2.45 -9.96
CA TRP A 15 -8.39 1.62 -11.12
C TRP A 15 -7.57 0.32 -11.14
N LEU A 16 -6.25 0.41 -10.92
CA LEU A 16 -5.39 -0.79 -10.85
C LEU A 16 -5.82 -1.74 -9.74
N ARG A 17 -6.14 -1.22 -8.55
CA ARG A 17 -6.60 -2.05 -7.44
C ARG A 17 -7.92 -2.76 -7.75
N MET A 18 -8.86 -2.06 -8.38
CA MET A 18 -10.13 -2.66 -8.82
C MET A 18 -9.91 -3.72 -9.88
N PHE A 19 -9.02 -3.46 -10.85
CA PHE A 19 -8.63 -4.44 -11.87
C PHE A 19 -8.01 -5.70 -11.25
N LEU A 20 -7.04 -5.55 -10.36
CA LEU A 20 -6.43 -6.68 -9.67
C LEU A 20 -7.44 -7.46 -8.82
N LYS A 21 -8.31 -6.77 -8.09
CA LYS A 21 -9.40 -7.43 -7.36
C LYS A 21 -10.27 -8.26 -8.29
N SER A 22 -10.68 -7.70 -9.42
CA SER A 22 -11.49 -8.41 -10.41
C SER A 22 -10.75 -9.61 -11.01
N TYR A 23 -9.46 -9.46 -11.30
CA TYR A 23 -8.62 -10.51 -11.85
C TYR A 23 -8.48 -11.72 -10.92
N PHE A 24 -8.41 -11.50 -9.61
CA PHE A 24 -8.28 -12.57 -8.62
C PHE A 24 -9.62 -13.14 -8.13
N LEU A 25 -10.76 -12.65 -8.64
CA LEU A 25 -12.06 -13.26 -8.35
C LEU A 25 -12.16 -14.67 -8.94
N LYS A 26 -12.74 -15.58 -8.18
CA LYS A 26 -13.04 -16.93 -8.69
C LYS A 26 -14.28 -16.90 -9.59
N PRO A 27 -14.39 -17.85 -10.53
CA PRO A 27 -15.60 -18.00 -11.33
C PRO A 27 -16.86 -18.10 -10.45
N GLY A 28 -17.85 -17.24 -10.71
CA GLY A 28 -19.09 -17.17 -9.93
C GLY A 28 -19.09 -16.21 -8.74
N GLU A 29 -17.95 -15.65 -8.37
CA GLU A 29 -17.89 -14.58 -7.37
C GLU A 29 -18.28 -13.24 -8.01
N LYS A 30 -19.20 -12.53 -7.36
CA LYS A 30 -19.58 -11.17 -7.83
C LYS A 30 -18.55 -10.16 -7.36
N PHE A 31 -18.16 -9.24 -8.25
CA PHE A 31 -17.37 -8.09 -7.87
C PHE A 31 -18.16 -7.21 -6.90
N GLY A 32 -17.65 -7.06 -5.69
CA GLY A 32 -18.21 -6.15 -4.69
C GLY A 32 -17.06 -5.46 -3.94
N LEU A 33 -17.28 -4.22 -3.56
CA LEU A 33 -16.31 -3.46 -2.75
C LEU A 33 -16.12 -4.08 -1.35
N GLU A 34 -17.07 -4.91 -0.92
CA GLU A 34 -17.16 -5.53 0.41
C GLU A 34 -16.73 -7.00 0.46
N ASN A 35 -16.17 -7.55 -0.63
CA ASN A 35 -15.72 -8.94 -0.61
C ASN A 35 -14.52 -9.13 0.32
N SER A 36 -14.79 -9.59 1.54
CA SER A 36 -13.84 -9.85 2.61
C SER A 36 -12.72 -10.84 2.25
N ARG A 37 -12.90 -11.66 1.22
CA ARG A 37 -11.86 -12.60 0.74
C ARG A 37 -10.68 -11.92 0.03
N LEU A 38 -10.79 -10.62 -0.24
CA LEU A 38 -9.73 -9.81 -0.83
C LEU A 38 -9.15 -8.82 0.17
N ASP A 39 -9.12 -9.20 1.44
CA ASP A 39 -8.58 -8.41 2.56
C ASP A 39 -7.09 -8.06 2.37
N ASN A 40 -6.40 -8.79 1.49
CA ASN A 40 -5.04 -8.47 1.10
C ASN A 40 -4.89 -7.24 0.19
N PHE A 41 -6.03 -6.68 -0.31
CA PHE A 41 -6.04 -5.40 -1.04
C PHE A 41 -6.53 -4.29 -0.12
N LYS A 42 -5.66 -3.79 0.74
CA LYS A 42 -6.03 -2.69 1.62
C LYS A 42 -6.41 -1.45 0.82
N SER A 43 -7.60 -0.90 1.09
CA SER A 43 -8.11 0.30 0.42
C SER A 43 -7.40 1.56 0.89
N GLN A 44 -6.91 1.55 2.10
CA GLN A 44 -6.14 2.64 2.70
C GLN A 44 -4.70 2.61 2.21
N GLY A 45 -4.07 3.78 2.21
CA GLY A 45 -2.65 3.89 1.87
C GLY A 45 -1.75 3.40 3.01
N PHE A 46 -0.45 3.36 2.76
CA PHE A 46 0.55 3.06 3.78
C PHE A 46 1.27 4.35 4.19
N PRO A 47 1.46 4.59 5.48
CA PRO A 47 0.83 3.88 6.61
C PRO A 47 -0.67 4.20 6.73
N ASP A 48 -1.44 3.28 7.30
CA ASP A 48 -2.84 3.52 7.65
C ASP A 48 -3.02 3.76 9.16
N GLN A 49 -4.20 4.25 9.57
CA GLN A 49 -4.47 4.60 10.95
C GLN A 49 -4.40 3.38 11.88
N GLU A 50 -4.85 2.22 11.43
CA GLU A 50 -4.83 0.98 12.21
C GLU A 50 -3.39 0.60 12.62
N MET A 51 -2.44 0.73 11.69
CA MET A 51 -1.03 0.44 11.96
C MET A 51 -0.43 1.44 12.95
N LEU A 52 -0.75 2.73 12.77
CA LEU A 52 -0.26 3.79 13.65
C LEU A 52 -0.78 3.59 15.08
N ASP A 53 -2.06 3.27 15.24
CA ASP A 53 -2.69 3.03 16.54
C ASP A 53 -2.13 1.77 17.21
N HIS A 54 -1.94 0.69 16.44
CA HIS A 54 -1.38 -0.56 16.94
C HIS A 54 0.04 -0.38 17.50
N LEU A 55 0.87 0.37 16.79
CA LEU A 55 2.26 0.64 17.19
C LEU A 55 2.39 1.88 18.08
N LYS A 56 1.28 2.54 18.42
CA LYS A 56 1.24 3.77 19.23
C LYS A 56 2.14 4.89 18.67
N VAL A 57 2.14 5.03 17.34
CA VAL A 57 2.92 6.04 16.62
C VAL A 57 2.10 7.31 16.44
N ASP A 58 2.64 8.45 16.82
CA ASP A 58 2.01 9.76 16.60
C ASP A 58 2.07 10.15 15.12
N TYR A 59 0.92 10.17 14.45
CA TYR A 59 0.80 10.51 13.04
C TYR A 59 1.18 11.97 12.71
N ASN A 60 1.22 12.86 13.71
CA ASN A 60 1.66 14.25 13.53
C ASN A 60 3.18 14.40 13.49
N LYS A 61 3.92 13.37 13.87
CA LYS A 61 5.37 13.37 13.92
C LYS A 61 5.95 12.53 12.79
N PHE A 62 6.33 13.18 11.71
CA PHE A 62 6.91 12.52 10.54
C PHE A 62 8.10 11.62 10.90
N GLU A 63 8.97 12.06 11.79
CA GLU A 63 10.12 11.27 12.22
C GLU A 63 9.74 9.95 12.90
N GLU A 64 8.66 9.93 13.70
CA GLU A 64 8.17 8.72 14.34
C GLU A 64 7.58 7.76 13.31
N ILE A 65 6.86 8.26 12.32
CA ILE A 65 6.34 7.45 11.21
C ILE A 65 7.50 6.78 10.45
N VAL A 66 8.52 7.55 10.10
CA VAL A 66 9.70 7.07 9.35
C VAL A 66 10.44 5.98 10.14
N LYS A 67 10.68 6.18 11.42
CA LYS A 67 11.33 5.19 12.30
C LYS A 67 10.58 3.87 12.37
N ASN A 68 9.27 3.90 12.22
CA ASN A 68 8.40 2.73 12.35
C ASN A 68 7.98 2.10 11.01
N TRP A 69 8.47 2.57 9.87
CA TRP A 69 8.10 2.02 8.56
C TRP A 69 8.30 0.50 8.49
N GLU A 70 9.43 0.01 8.96
CA GLU A 70 9.74 -1.43 8.92
C GLU A 70 8.85 -2.22 9.88
N ALA A 71 8.62 -1.73 11.10
CA ALA A 71 7.74 -2.36 12.08
C ALA A 71 6.29 -2.44 11.59
N MET A 72 5.78 -1.41 10.92
CA MET A 72 4.46 -1.42 10.29
C MET A 72 4.36 -2.49 9.20
N GLN A 73 5.41 -2.66 8.40
CA GLN A 73 5.46 -3.69 7.35
C GLN A 73 5.58 -5.10 7.94
N ASP A 74 6.33 -5.26 9.01
CA ASP A 74 6.38 -6.52 9.77
C ASP A 74 4.98 -6.90 10.27
N TYR A 75 4.24 -5.93 10.82
CA TYR A 75 2.86 -6.13 11.26
C TYR A 75 1.94 -6.59 10.12
N ILE A 76 2.00 -5.96 8.94
CA ILE A 76 1.25 -6.39 7.77
C ILE A 76 1.58 -7.84 7.41
N ASN A 77 2.83 -8.21 7.48
CA ASN A 77 3.32 -9.52 7.03
C ASN A 77 3.04 -10.66 8.02
N LEU A 78 2.52 -10.39 9.22
CA LEU A 78 2.13 -11.41 10.20
C LEU A 78 1.06 -12.38 9.66
N ASN A 79 0.24 -11.94 8.71
CA ASN A 79 -0.79 -12.77 8.11
C ASN A 79 -0.26 -13.86 7.15
N ASN A 80 1.04 -13.85 6.84
CA ASN A 80 1.73 -14.81 5.95
C ASN A 80 1.17 -14.92 4.52
N ILE A 81 0.42 -13.92 4.06
CA ILE A 81 -0.10 -13.84 2.68
C ILE A 81 0.60 -12.73 1.88
N THR A 82 0.35 -12.70 0.57
CA THR A 82 0.78 -11.58 -0.26
C THR A 82 -0.21 -10.43 -0.13
N ASN A 83 0.25 -9.29 0.40
CA ASN A 83 -0.55 -8.10 0.59
C ASN A 83 -0.25 -7.08 -0.53
N TYR A 84 -1.30 -6.53 -1.14
CA TYR A 84 -1.20 -5.48 -2.15
C TYR A 84 -1.50 -4.14 -1.50
N ILE A 85 -0.49 -3.32 -1.31
CA ILE A 85 -0.59 -2.09 -0.52
C ILE A 85 -0.37 -0.87 -1.40
N LYS A 86 -1.35 0.03 -1.37
CA LYS A 86 -1.24 1.34 -2.02
C LYS A 86 -0.19 2.19 -1.30
N THR A 87 0.65 2.86 -2.08
CA THR A 87 1.52 3.91 -1.55
C THR A 87 1.68 5.08 -2.52
N HIS A 88 1.84 6.27 -1.95
CA HIS A 88 2.30 7.47 -2.65
C HIS A 88 3.69 7.90 -2.17
N ASN A 89 4.29 7.13 -1.27
CA ASN A 89 5.65 7.39 -0.81
C ASN A 89 6.65 6.97 -1.87
N ALA A 90 7.72 7.73 -1.96
CA ALA A 90 8.88 7.36 -2.77
C ALA A 90 9.70 6.26 -2.06
N MET A 91 10.42 5.47 -2.83
CA MET A 91 11.38 4.48 -2.32
C MET A 91 12.65 5.20 -1.84
N VAL A 92 12.56 5.89 -0.73
CA VAL A 92 13.62 6.73 -0.19
C VAL A 92 14.20 6.18 1.11
N THR A 93 15.36 6.71 1.48
CA THR A 93 15.94 6.55 2.81
C THR A 93 15.92 7.92 3.49
N VAL A 94 15.37 8.00 4.68
CA VAL A 94 15.34 9.21 5.50
C VAL A 94 16.21 8.96 6.73
N GLY A 95 17.33 9.66 6.82
CA GLY A 95 18.37 9.35 7.81
C GLY A 95 18.90 7.93 7.62
N SER A 96 18.75 7.08 8.63
CA SER A 96 19.11 5.66 8.58
C SER A 96 17.94 4.74 8.23
N TYR A 97 16.72 5.28 8.08
CA TYR A 97 15.49 4.50 7.90
C TYR A 97 15.14 4.39 6.43
N LYS A 98 15.06 3.17 5.91
CA LYS A 98 14.60 2.87 4.55
C LYS A 98 13.09 2.76 4.52
N PHE A 99 12.45 3.27 3.46
CA PHE A 99 11.01 3.11 3.28
C PHE A 99 10.60 1.63 3.31
N THR A 100 11.33 0.77 2.64
CA THR A 100 11.11 -0.68 2.67
C THR A 100 12.40 -1.45 2.43
N THR A 101 12.35 -2.76 2.71
CA THR A 101 13.47 -3.69 2.53
C THR A 101 13.01 -4.94 1.78
N LEU A 102 13.96 -5.70 1.23
CA LEU A 102 13.67 -6.98 0.57
C LEU A 102 13.09 -8.03 1.54
N ARG A 103 13.28 -7.85 2.84
CA ARG A 103 12.68 -8.72 3.87
C ARG A 103 11.15 -8.62 3.85
N ASN A 104 10.61 -7.42 3.67
CA ASN A 104 9.18 -7.15 3.74
C ASN A 104 8.49 -7.06 2.38
N THR A 105 9.26 -6.84 1.33
CA THR A 105 8.74 -6.55 -0.01
C THR A 105 9.06 -7.67 -0.99
N LYS A 106 8.02 -8.14 -1.69
CA LYS A 106 8.13 -9.09 -2.80
C LYS A 106 8.34 -8.38 -4.13
N GLY A 107 7.81 -7.17 -4.28
CA GLY A 107 7.93 -6.37 -5.49
C GLY A 107 7.04 -5.14 -5.48
N GLY A 108 6.95 -4.45 -6.60
CA GLY A 108 6.09 -3.29 -6.75
C GLY A 108 5.63 -3.08 -8.18
N ILE A 109 4.46 -2.47 -8.32
CA ILE A 109 3.91 -1.98 -9.59
C ILE A 109 3.88 -0.46 -9.48
N TYR A 110 4.59 0.22 -10.37
CA TYR A 110 4.61 1.68 -10.41
C TYR A 110 3.75 2.19 -11.57
N ILE A 111 2.73 2.98 -11.23
CA ILE A 111 1.77 3.52 -12.18
C ILE A 111 2.18 4.95 -12.51
N VAL A 112 2.40 5.20 -13.79
CA VAL A 112 2.76 6.51 -14.33
C VAL A 112 1.62 7.04 -15.20
N ARG A 113 1.32 8.31 -15.06
CA ARG A 113 0.37 9.03 -15.91
C ARG A 113 0.99 10.36 -16.36
N ASP A 114 0.58 10.86 -17.50
CA ASP A 114 1.00 12.19 -17.97
C ASP A 114 0.69 13.24 -16.87
N PRO A 115 1.69 14.02 -16.42
CA PRO A 115 1.47 15.00 -15.35
C PRO A 115 0.44 16.07 -15.72
N ARG A 116 0.26 16.38 -16.99
CA ARG A 116 -0.77 17.32 -17.47
C ARG A 116 -2.17 16.78 -17.19
N ASP A 117 -2.38 15.47 -17.43
CA ASP A 117 -3.65 14.80 -17.15
C ASP A 117 -3.91 14.67 -15.65
N VAL A 118 -2.87 14.57 -14.85
CA VAL A 118 -2.98 14.54 -13.38
C VAL A 118 -3.47 15.87 -12.85
N LEU A 119 -2.98 16.98 -13.38
CA LEU A 119 -3.36 18.33 -12.96
C LEU A 119 -4.81 18.68 -13.24
N VAL A 120 -5.40 18.16 -14.33
CA VAL A 120 -6.79 18.43 -14.72
C VAL A 120 -7.78 17.40 -14.17
N SER A 121 -7.30 16.37 -13.49
CA SER A 121 -8.13 15.32 -12.88
C SER A 121 -8.40 15.61 -11.40
#